data_15b8e0bbf7c7a930eb8fb64ec25c4e21
#
_entry.id   15b8e0bbf7c7a930eb8fb64ec25c4e21
#
_cell.length_a   1.000
_cell.length_b   1.000
_cell.length_c   1.000
_cell.angle_alpha   90.00
_cell.angle_beta   90.00
_cell.angle_gamma   90.00
#
_symmetry.space_group_name_H-M   'P 1'
#
loop_
_entity.id
_entity.type
_entity.pdbx_description
1 polymer ?
#
loop_
_entity_poly.entity_id
_entity_poly.type
_entity_poly.pdbx_seq_one_letter_code
_entity_poly.pdbx_strand_id
1 'polypeptide(L)'
;MSSLGDIPADIRVPLVYIDIDNSQALESAPAQSRKIIVIGQQSATGTAAVLTQNRITSDGTADQLYGKGSMLAGMLKTLRKANSYTEVWAMGLADIAAGAAAKSELTVTGPATAAGTLALLVNGISVQVGVSADATADDIASAIITAVNKLPDTQVTAALKADSTTIVTLTTNWKGVTGNAMDVRLNYYTGEQTPAGVAVALTAFTGGTGTPDIAAVVAALGDDWYTDIVFPYNDTQSLNTIRDELLNRWGPLKMIEAQLWTAFRGTHAESGTFGENRNDWLISCIGTNIAPQPHWLWAASYGGVASYYLANDPARPLQTLVLPGILPPVKTVRWDMPERNLLLHDGIATHSVDASDNVCIEREITMYRVNQYGDADTSYLDVQSPATLGRIRYVIKNRFTNRYPRHKLAGDDVLDLLDPGQPVMTPKIARAELLDIALTELIPAGLIEDFDDYKDTLEVYLDGDDKNRLNFICHPNLVNQLRVLAGLIQFKL
;
A
#
# COMPACT_ATOMS: atom_id res chain seq x y z
N MET A 1 -2.68 -1.27 54.84
CA MET A 1 -3.11 0.12 54.64
C MET A 1 -2.47 0.56 53.32
N SER A 2 -3.26 0.85 52.32
CA SER A 2 -2.76 1.40 51.04
C SER A 2 -2.21 2.78 51.31
N SER A 3 -0.93 3.01 51.08
CA SER A 3 -0.36 4.36 51.08
C SER A 3 -0.93 5.12 49.87
N LEU A 4 -1.56 6.24 50.16
CA LEU A 4 -2.01 7.20 49.13
C LEU A 4 -0.81 8.05 48.71
N GLY A 5 0.15 7.47 47.98
CA GLY A 5 1.36 8.16 47.53
C GLY A 5 2.20 8.74 48.67
N ASP A 6 2.74 9.93 48.51
CA ASP A 6 3.56 10.66 49.49
C ASP A 6 2.70 11.43 50.54
N ILE A 7 1.38 11.24 50.59
CA ILE A 7 0.50 11.93 51.56
C ILE A 7 0.64 11.25 52.94
N PRO A 8 1.15 11.96 53.96
CA PRO A 8 1.32 11.39 55.28
C PRO A 8 -0.01 10.98 55.92
N ALA A 9 -0.10 9.76 56.45
CA ALA A 9 -1.33 9.23 57.04
C ALA A 9 -1.71 9.93 58.37
N ASP A 10 -0.83 10.72 58.95
CA ASP A 10 -1.02 11.44 60.22
C ASP A 10 -1.32 12.93 60.06
N ILE A 11 -1.52 13.40 58.82
CA ILE A 11 -1.84 14.81 58.54
C ILE A 11 -3.14 15.23 59.18
N ARG A 12 -3.10 16.33 59.98
CA ARG A 12 -4.26 16.88 60.68
C ARG A 12 -4.73 18.27 60.18
N VAL A 13 -4.01 18.81 59.20
CA VAL A 13 -4.38 20.09 58.58
C VAL A 13 -5.52 19.85 57.62
N PRO A 14 -6.71 20.48 57.83
CA PRO A 14 -7.84 20.28 56.89
C PRO A 14 -7.50 20.99 55.58
N LEU A 15 -7.47 20.24 54.47
CA LEU A 15 -7.45 20.73 53.08
C LEU A 15 -7.50 19.51 52.13
N VAL A 16 -7.48 19.76 50.84
CA VAL A 16 -7.45 18.71 49.83
C VAL A 16 -5.99 18.42 49.47
N TYR A 17 -5.56 17.15 49.61
CA TYR A 17 -4.25 16.66 49.23
C TYR A 17 -4.42 15.69 48.07
N ILE A 18 -3.78 15.97 46.96
CA ILE A 18 -3.81 15.11 45.74
C ILE A 18 -2.37 14.89 45.31
N ASP A 19 -1.95 13.63 45.33
CA ASP A 19 -0.69 13.22 44.75
C ASP A 19 -0.90 12.73 43.34
N ILE A 20 0.07 12.95 42.45
CA ILE A 20 0.04 12.53 41.04
C ILE A 20 1.10 11.44 40.88
N ASP A 21 0.62 10.22 40.74
CA ASP A 21 1.45 9.06 40.44
C ASP A 21 1.41 8.76 38.94
N ASN A 22 2.57 8.71 38.30
CA ASN A 22 2.73 8.36 36.90
C ASN A 22 3.09 6.89 36.68
N SER A 23 3.05 6.06 37.72
CA SER A 23 3.41 4.64 37.63
C SER A 23 2.56 3.85 36.64
N GLN A 24 1.31 4.33 36.40
CA GLN A 24 0.38 3.75 35.41
C GLN A 24 0.29 4.54 34.10
N ALA A 25 1.06 5.59 33.93
CA ALA A 25 1.01 6.42 32.71
C ALA A 25 1.51 5.71 31.44
N LEU A 26 2.10 4.51 31.55
CA LEU A 26 2.63 3.69 30.46
C LEU A 26 1.90 2.36 30.30
N GLU A 27 0.65 2.23 30.71
CA GLU A 27 -0.11 0.98 30.62
C GLU A 27 -0.58 0.61 29.22
N SER A 28 -0.63 1.54 28.28
CA SER A 28 -0.98 1.21 26.89
C SER A 28 0.25 0.82 26.07
N ALA A 29 0.11 -0.20 25.23
CA ALA A 29 1.16 -0.54 24.28
C ALA A 29 1.49 0.68 23.40
N PRO A 30 2.78 0.98 23.17
CA PRO A 30 3.13 2.09 22.29
C PRO A 30 2.50 1.90 20.93
N ALA A 31 2.10 3.00 20.28
CA ALA A 31 1.54 2.95 18.94
C ALA A 31 2.50 2.18 18.01
N GLN A 32 1.98 1.20 17.28
CA GLN A 32 2.77 0.48 16.28
C GLN A 32 3.21 1.46 15.20
N SER A 33 4.50 1.76 15.15
CA SER A 33 5.04 2.60 14.09
C SER A 33 4.98 1.84 12.76
N ARG A 34 4.21 2.35 11.79
CA ARG A 34 4.22 1.80 10.44
C ARG A 34 5.41 2.34 9.66
N LYS A 35 5.98 1.47 8.83
CA LYS A 35 7.06 1.79 7.90
C LYS A 35 6.72 1.26 6.53
N ILE A 36 6.87 2.10 5.52
CA ILE A 36 6.63 1.74 4.12
C ILE A 36 7.98 1.48 3.46
N ILE A 37 8.09 0.39 2.69
CA ILE A 37 9.17 0.23 1.72
C ILE A 37 8.61 0.24 0.31
N VAL A 38 9.24 1.02 -0.57
CA VAL A 38 8.92 1.08 -2.01
C VAL A 38 10.03 0.39 -2.77
N ILE A 39 9.66 -0.57 -3.60
CA ILE A 39 10.59 -1.35 -4.43
C ILE A 39 10.37 -0.94 -5.88
N GLY A 40 11.45 -0.72 -6.63
CA GLY A 40 11.33 -0.34 -8.05
C GLY A 40 12.68 -0.17 -8.72
N GLN A 41 12.67 -0.09 -10.06
CA GLN A 41 13.90 0.10 -10.82
C GLN A 41 14.41 1.54 -10.70
N GLN A 42 15.72 1.67 -10.49
CA GLN A 42 16.44 2.93 -10.49
C GLN A 42 17.14 3.16 -11.84
N SER A 43 17.49 4.40 -12.16
CA SER A 43 18.32 4.70 -13.32
C SER A 43 19.81 4.69 -12.98
N ALA A 44 20.66 4.56 -14.01
CA ALA A 44 22.11 4.62 -13.84
C ALA A 44 22.64 5.98 -13.33
N THR A 45 21.81 7.02 -13.30
CA THR A 45 22.16 8.34 -12.76
C THR A 45 21.94 8.44 -11.25
N GLY A 46 21.28 7.45 -10.65
CA GLY A 46 21.10 7.36 -9.20
C GLY A 46 22.41 7.03 -8.48
N THR A 47 22.53 7.52 -7.25
CA THR A 47 23.74 7.33 -6.42
C THR A 47 23.64 6.17 -5.44
N ALA A 48 22.43 5.63 -5.22
CA ALA A 48 22.22 4.51 -4.31
C ALA A 48 22.76 3.19 -4.92
N ALA A 49 23.40 2.38 -4.09
CA ALA A 49 23.72 1.03 -4.49
C ALA A 49 22.43 0.22 -4.65
N VAL A 50 22.41 -0.68 -5.65
CA VAL A 50 21.26 -1.58 -5.87
C VAL A 50 21.04 -2.50 -4.66
N LEU A 51 19.78 -2.88 -4.40
CA LEU A 51 19.38 -3.75 -3.30
C LEU A 51 19.74 -3.20 -1.91
N THR A 52 20.01 -1.89 -1.78
CA THR A 52 20.18 -1.25 -0.48
C THR A 52 18.93 -0.51 -0.06
N GLN A 53 18.62 -0.58 1.21
CA GLN A 53 17.47 0.08 1.82
C GLN A 53 17.88 1.48 2.25
N ASN A 54 17.23 2.51 1.71
CA ASN A 54 17.52 3.90 2.02
C ASN A 54 16.27 4.62 2.49
N ARG A 55 16.39 5.40 3.58
CA ARG A 55 15.28 6.22 4.09
C ARG A 55 15.06 7.44 3.18
N ILE A 56 13.80 7.73 2.86
CA ILE A 56 13.41 8.81 1.97
C ILE A 56 12.73 9.93 2.76
N THR A 57 13.32 11.10 2.72
CA THR A 57 12.84 12.27 3.46
C THR A 57 12.26 13.36 2.57
N SER A 58 12.62 13.39 1.29
CA SER A 58 12.16 14.39 0.32
C SER A 58 12.14 13.83 -1.11
N ASP A 59 11.44 14.52 -2.02
CA ASP A 59 11.45 14.20 -3.45
C ASP A 59 12.85 14.40 -4.06
N GLY A 60 13.59 15.39 -3.57
CA GLY A 60 14.98 15.59 -3.97
C GLY A 60 15.90 14.44 -3.57
N THR A 61 15.68 13.84 -2.38
CA THR A 61 16.39 12.62 -1.95
C THR A 61 16.09 11.45 -2.88
N ALA A 62 14.82 11.29 -3.28
CA ALA A 62 14.43 10.23 -4.21
C ALA A 62 15.10 10.40 -5.59
N ASP A 63 15.11 11.63 -6.13
CA ASP A 63 15.78 11.94 -7.39
C ASP A 63 17.30 11.72 -7.33
N GLN A 64 17.95 12.10 -6.24
CA GLN A 64 19.38 11.93 -6.06
C GLN A 64 19.77 10.45 -5.94
N LEU A 65 19.06 9.69 -5.11
CA LEU A 65 19.40 8.31 -4.84
C LEU A 65 19.09 7.38 -6.02
N TYR A 66 17.95 7.57 -6.68
CA TYR A 66 17.44 6.62 -7.67
C TYR A 66 17.42 7.15 -9.10
N GLY A 67 17.82 8.42 -9.28
CA GLY A 67 17.85 9.11 -10.57
C GLY A 67 16.50 9.67 -10.98
N LYS A 68 16.52 10.94 -11.34
CA LYS A 68 15.32 11.66 -11.81
C LYS A 68 14.73 11.00 -13.04
N GLY A 69 13.41 10.75 -13.02
CA GLY A 69 12.72 10.06 -14.12
C GLY A 69 12.84 8.54 -14.12
N SER A 70 13.38 7.92 -13.06
CA SER A 70 13.31 6.48 -12.86
C SER A 70 11.91 6.04 -12.38
N MET A 71 11.59 4.75 -12.49
CA MET A 71 10.36 4.18 -11.94
C MET A 71 10.25 4.49 -10.44
N LEU A 72 11.29 4.15 -9.67
CA LEU A 72 11.29 4.27 -8.23
C LEU A 72 11.17 5.73 -7.76
N ALA A 73 11.88 6.67 -8.39
CA ALA A 73 11.74 8.09 -8.06
C ALA A 73 10.31 8.60 -8.31
N GLY A 74 9.67 8.18 -9.41
CA GLY A 74 8.26 8.51 -9.69
C GLY A 74 7.30 7.93 -8.67
N MET A 75 7.48 6.66 -8.27
CA MET A 75 6.67 6.02 -7.21
C MET A 75 6.80 6.76 -5.88
N LEU A 76 8.03 7.10 -5.48
CA LEU A 76 8.29 7.80 -4.21
C LEU A 76 7.64 9.18 -4.17
N LYS A 77 7.73 9.96 -5.25
CA LYS A 77 7.05 11.26 -5.36
C LYS A 77 5.53 11.13 -5.26
N THR A 78 4.96 10.12 -5.93
CA THR A 78 3.52 9.86 -5.88
C THR A 78 3.07 9.42 -4.49
N LEU A 79 3.81 8.50 -3.85
CA LEU A 79 3.53 8.08 -2.49
C LEU A 79 3.58 9.24 -1.51
N ARG A 80 4.60 10.13 -1.62
CA ARG A 80 4.75 11.27 -0.72
C ARG A 80 3.65 12.31 -0.86
N LYS A 81 3.05 12.46 -2.05
CA LYS A 81 1.81 13.26 -2.21
C LYS A 81 0.64 12.64 -1.43
N ALA A 82 0.57 11.33 -1.39
CA ALA A 82 -0.49 10.60 -0.69
C ALA A 82 -0.26 10.52 0.83
N ASN A 83 1.01 10.40 1.24
CA ASN A 83 1.40 10.23 2.64
C ASN A 83 2.79 10.82 2.91
N SER A 84 2.83 11.96 3.57
CA SER A 84 4.06 12.64 3.98
C SER A 84 4.45 12.39 5.44
N TYR A 85 3.68 11.60 6.19
CA TYR A 85 3.82 11.42 7.64
C TYR A 85 4.48 10.10 8.03
N THR A 86 4.17 9.03 7.30
CA THR A 86 4.75 7.71 7.59
C THR A 86 6.21 7.64 7.15
N GLU A 87 7.02 6.91 7.89
CA GLU A 87 8.41 6.67 7.56
C GLU A 87 8.52 5.84 6.27
N VAL A 88 9.20 6.39 5.25
CA VAL A 88 9.34 5.79 3.92
C VAL A 88 10.78 5.36 3.69
N TRP A 89 10.94 4.13 3.27
CA TRP A 89 12.18 3.53 2.78
C TRP A 89 12.02 3.15 1.31
N ALA A 90 13.13 2.98 0.63
CA ALA A 90 13.10 2.54 -0.75
C ALA A 90 14.29 1.62 -1.07
N MET A 91 14.06 0.67 -1.97
CA MET A 91 15.06 -0.25 -2.47
C MET A 91 15.11 -0.17 -3.99
N GLY A 92 16.22 0.31 -4.54
CA GLY A 92 16.46 0.43 -5.97
C GLY A 92 16.93 -0.88 -6.59
N LEU A 93 16.36 -1.24 -7.73
CA LEU A 93 16.73 -2.39 -8.52
C LEU A 93 17.44 -1.94 -9.80
N ALA A 94 18.47 -2.67 -10.19
CA ALA A 94 19.17 -2.43 -11.46
C ALA A 94 18.31 -2.88 -12.65
N ASP A 95 18.63 -2.33 -13.81
CA ASP A 95 18.14 -2.83 -15.09
C ASP A 95 18.62 -4.26 -15.36
N ILE A 96 17.76 -5.02 -16.01
CA ILE A 96 18.07 -6.40 -16.41
C ILE A 96 18.99 -6.36 -17.61
N ALA A 97 20.15 -6.99 -17.53
CA ALA A 97 21.16 -6.94 -18.59
C ALA A 97 20.61 -7.41 -19.96
N ALA A 98 19.87 -8.53 -19.97
CA ALA A 98 19.23 -9.09 -21.17
C ALA A 98 17.85 -8.48 -21.51
N GLY A 99 17.37 -7.51 -20.71
CA GLY A 99 16.07 -6.87 -20.93
C GLY A 99 16.14 -5.79 -22.01
N ALA A 100 14.95 -5.39 -22.49
CA ALA A 100 14.75 -4.26 -23.40
C ALA A 100 13.81 -3.23 -22.80
N ALA A 101 14.04 -1.95 -23.14
CA ALA A 101 13.12 -0.87 -22.80
C ALA A 101 11.92 -0.87 -23.75
N ALA A 102 10.74 -0.55 -23.25
CA ALA A 102 9.55 -0.42 -24.07
C ALA A 102 9.62 0.89 -24.89
N LYS A 103 8.99 0.88 -26.06
CA LYS A 103 8.95 1.99 -26.98
C LYS A 103 7.54 2.28 -27.49
N SER A 104 7.27 3.55 -27.75
CA SER A 104 6.09 4.05 -28.46
C SER A 104 6.54 4.99 -29.57
N GLU A 105 5.82 5.05 -30.67
CA GLU A 105 6.12 5.94 -31.80
C GLU A 105 5.00 6.96 -32.00
N LEU A 106 5.39 8.19 -32.25
CA LEU A 106 4.52 9.30 -32.60
C LEU A 106 4.83 9.70 -34.04
N THR A 107 3.94 9.40 -34.98
CA THR A 107 4.09 9.81 -36.39
C THR A 107 3.42 11.15 -36.58
N VAL A 108 4.20 12.18 -36.88
CA VAL A 108 3.72 13.57 -37.06
C VAL A 108 3.46 13.83 -38.54
N THR A 109 2.29 14.43 -38.82
CA THR A 109 1.89 14.89 -40.15
C THR A 109 1.61 16.41 -40.07
N GLY A 110 2.06 17.16 -41.07
CA GLY A 110 1.91 18.61 -41.19
C GLY A 110 1.85 19.02 -42.67
N PRO A 111 1.98 20.32 -42.98
CA PRO A 111 2.30 21.44 -42.08
C PRO A 111 1.10 21.91 -41.26
N ALA A 112 1.39 22.64 -40.15
CA ALA A 112 0.36 23.35 -39.39
C ALA A 112 -0.20 24.52 -40.23
N THR A 113 -1.50 24.63 -40.33
CA THR A 113 -2.19 25.72 -41.03
C THR A 113 -2.50 26.90 -40.10
N ALA A 114 -2.38 26.71 -38.80
CA ALA A 114 -2.54 27.73 -37.78
C ALA A 114 -1.63 27.44 -36.59
N ALA A 115 -1.19 28.51 -35.92
CA ALA A 115 -0.47 28.37 -34.67
C ALA A 115 -1.38 27.82 -33.57
N GLY A 116 -0.81 27.01 -32.65
CA GLY A 116 -1.54 26.45 -31.53
C GLY A 116 -0.65 25.64 -30.58
N THR A 117 -1.24 24.90 -29.68
CA THR A 117 -0.54 24.03 -28.74
C THR A 117 -0.96 22.58 -28.96
N LEU A 118 0.02 21.71 -29.20
CA LEU A 118 -0.21 20.29 -29.22
C LEU A 118 -0.10 19.76 -27.78
N ALA A 119 -1.21 19.29 -27.23
CA ALA A 119 -1.29 18.80 -25.86
C ALA A 119 -1.08 17.28 -25.83
N LEU A 120 0.08 16.87 -25.32
CA LEU A 120 0.42 15.47 -25.04
C LEU A 120 0.28 15.19 -23.54
N LEU A 121 -0.24 14.02 -23.20
CA LEU A 121 -0.19 13.46 -21.86
C LEU A 121 0.68 12.21 -21.91
N VAL A 122 1.87 12.27 -21.31
CA VAL A 122 2.82 11.16 -21.28
C VAL A 122 2.89 10.64 -19.85
N ASN A 123 2.47 9.41 -19.63
CA ASN A 123 2.50 8.78 -18.30
C ASN A 123 1.75 9.60 -17.21
N GLY A 124 0.69 10.31 -17.62
CA GLY A 124 -0.06 11.21 -16.76
C GLY A 124 0.55 12.59 -16.54
N ILE A 125 1.68 12.88 -17.18
CA ILE A 125 2.32 14.21 -17.14
C ILE A 125 1.95 14.99 -18.40
N SER A 126 1.40 16.20 -18.22
CA SER A 126 1.05 17.09 -19.33
C SER A 126 2.32 17.68 -19.97
N VAL A 127 2.45 17.50 -21.28
CA VAL A 127 3.53 18.03 -22.10
C VAL A 127 2.91 18.95 -23.15
N GLN A 128 3.10 20.24 -23.01
CA GLN A 128 2.55 21.25 -23.92
C GLN A 128 3.61 21.62 -24.97
N VAL A 129 3.31 21.39 -26.24
CA VAL A 129 4.20 21.63 -27.37
C VAL A 129 3.68 22.81 -28.20
N GLY A 130 4.39 23.91 -28.20
CA GLY A 130 4.04 25.09 -29.07
C GLY A 130 4.28 24.75 -30.53
N VAL A 131 3.29 25.03 -31.38
CA VAL A 131 3.32 24.83 -32.83
C VAL A 131 3.05 26.17 -33.49
N SER A 132 3.99 26.64 -34.32
CA SER A 132 3.82 27.86 -35.11
C SER A 132 2.98 27.59 -36.37
N ALA A 133 2.35 28.61 -36.93
CA ALA A 133 1.78 28.51 -38.26
C ALA A 133 2.88 28.14 -39.28
N ASP A 134 2.52 27.32 -40.23
CA ASP A 134 3.42 26.79 -41.29
C ASP A 134 4.55 25.89 -40.81
N ALA A 135 4.56 25.52 -39.50
CA ALA A 135 5.53 24.57 -38.97
C ALA A 135 5.42 23.22 -39.71
N THR A 136 6.52 22.73 -40.21
CA THR A 136 6.60 21.43 -40.89
C THR A 136 6.43 20.26 -39.90
N ALA A 137 6.19 19.05 -40.40
CA ALA A 137 6.16 17.88 -39.57
C ALA A 137 7.49 17.65 -38.81
N ASP A 138 8.63 17.99 -39.44
CA ASP A 138 9.96 17.89 -38.86
C ASP A 138 10.16 18.89 -37.69
N ASP A 139 9.67 20.15 -37.88
CA ASP A 139 9.73 21.16 -36.82
C ASP A 139 8.90 20.72 -35.60
N ILE A 140 7.70 20.18 -35.84
CA ILE A 140 6.79 19.72 -34.79
C ILE A 140 7.41 18.51 -34.08
N ALA A 141 8.00 17.55 -34.81
CA ALA A 141 8.67 16.39 -34.22
C ALA A 141 9.84 16.83 -33.31
N SER A 142 10.64 17.79 -33.75
CA SER A 142 11.75 18.38 -32.98
C SER A 142 11.24 19.10 -31.72
N ALA A 143 10.13 19.84 -31.83
CA ALA A 143 9.48 20.50 -30.69
C ALA A 143 8.96 19.48 -29.66
N ILE A 144 8.35 18.37 -30.10
CA ILE A 144 7.91 17.28 -29.23
C ILE A 144 9.10 16.69 -28.44
N ILE A 145 10.19 16.36 -29.14
CA ILE A 145 11.41 15.83 -28.50
C ILE A 145 11.93 16.76 -27.41
N THR A 146 12.02 18.06 -27.75
CA THR A 146 12.49 19.07 -26.82
C THR A 146 11.60 19.20 -25.60
N ALA A 147 10.27 19.22 -25.79
CA ALA A 147 9.30 19.35 -24.71
C ALA A 147 9.27 18.13 -23.79
N VAL A 148 9.28 16.91 -24.33
CA VAL A 148 9.30 15.67 -23.55
C VAL A 148 10.59 15.56 -22.74
N ASN A 149 11.75 15.75 -23.36
CA ASN A 149 13.05 15.59 -22.68
C ASN A 149 13.31 16.67 -21.61
N LYS A 150 12.58 17.77 -21.64
CA LYS A 150 12.60 18.81 -20.60
C LYS A 150 11.90 18.36 -19.32
N LEU A 151 11.05 17.31 -19.39
CA LEU A 151 10.23 16.82 -18.30
C LEU A 151 10.59 15.36 -17.93
N PRO A 152 11.69 15.13 -17.21
CA PRO A 152 12.15 13.77 -16.86
C PRO A 152 11.10 12.93 -16.13
N ASP A 153 10.18 13.57 -15.38
CA ASP A 153 9.11 12.89 -14.65
C ASP A 153 8.11 12.17 -15.58
N THR A 154 8.16 12.41 -16.90
CA THR A 154 7.45 11.59 -17.90
C THR A 154 7.98 10.15 -17.97
N GLN A 155 9.17 9.91 -17.40
CA GLN A 155 9.82 8.60 -17.31
C GLN A 155 10.22 7.99 -18.68
N VAL A 156 10.27 8.83 -19.72
CA VAL A 156 10.69 8.46 -21.07
C VAL A 156 11.74 9.42 -21.61
N THR A 157 12.49 8.95 -22.59
CA THR A 157 13.37 9.76 -23.42
C THR A 157 12.84 9.76 -24.85
N ALA A 158 12.75 10.93 -25.46
CA ALA A 158 12.29 11.12 -26.84
C ALA A 158 13.47 11.35 -27.79
N ALA A 159 13.43 10.69 -28.94
CA ALA A 159 14.39 10.86 -30.03
C ALA A 159 13.72 10.61 -31.38
N LEU A 160 14.32 11.12 -32.49
CA LEU A 160 13.87 10.73 -33.82
C LEU A 160 14.10 9.23 -34.05
N LYS A 161 13.15 8.59 -34.73
CA LYS A 161 13.35 7.22 -35.23
C LYS A 161 14.49 7.23 -36.26
N ALA A 162 15.32 6.19 -36.26
CA ALA A 162 16.33 6.02 -37.30
C ALA A 162 15.67 6.12 -38.70
N ASP A 163 16.32 6.83 -39.60
CA ASP A 163 15.87 7.03 -40.97
C ASP A 163 14.53 7.78 -41.14
N SER A 164 14.09 8.57 -40.14
CA SER A 164 12.91 9.39 -40.18
C SER A 164 13.12 10.75 -39.51
N THR A 165 12.54 11.79 -40.07
CA THR A 165 12.52 13.14 -39.51
C THR A 165 11.21 13.53 -38.85
N THR A 166 10.15 12.73 -39.12
CA THR A 166 8.78 12.98 -38.67
C THR A 166 8.25 11.99 -37.66
N ILE A 167 9.01 10.90 -37.34
CA ILE A 167 8.63 9.91 -36.36
C ILE A 167 9.47 10.09 -35.09
N VAL A 168 8.81 10.39 -33.98
CA VAL A 168 9.41 10.48 -32.64
C VAL A 168 9.23 9.15 -31.94
N THR A 169 10.31 8.56 -31.45
CA THR A 169 10.31 7.38 -30.60
C THR A 169 10.42 7.81 -29.13
N LEU A 170 9.46 7.43 -28.32
CA LEU A 170 9.53 7.50 -26.87
C LEU A 170 10.07 6.17 -26.34
N THR A 171 11.12 6.21 -25.55
CA THR A 171 11.75 5.02 -24.96
C THR A 171 11.69 5.13 -23.43
N THR A 172 11.25 4.10 -22.73
CA THR A 172 11.23 4.09 -21.26
C THR A 172 12.62 4.19 -20.67
N ASN A 173 12.76 4.87 -19.52
CA ASN A 173 14.06 5.12 -18.88
C ASN A 173 14.65 3.88 -18.18
N TRP A 174 14.00 2.74 -18.24
CA TRP A 174 14.48 1.43 -17.73
C TRP A 174 14.07 0.31 -18.68
N LYS A 175 14.69 -0.83 -18.51
CA LYS A 175 14.38 -2.07 -19.23
C LYS A 175 13.40 -2.89 -18.41
N GLY A 176 12.44 -3.54 -19.05
CA GLY A 176 11.52 -4.45 -18.37
C GLY A 176 10.12 -4.45 -18.95
N VAL A 177 9.37 -5.52 -18.63
CA VAL A 177 7.99 -5.70 -19.06
C VAL A 177 7.05 -4.60 -18.51
N THR A 178 7.40 -4.02 -17.38
CA THR A 178 6.63 -2.92 -16.76
C THR A 178 6.50 -1.72 -17.70
N GLY A 179 7.51 -1.43 -18.52
CA GLY A 179 7.48 -0.33 -19.47
C GLY A 179 6.33 -0.43 -20.49
N ASN A 180 5.82 -1.63 -20.77
CA ASN A 180 4.68 -1.83 -21.67
C ASN A 180 3.36 -1.27 -21.11
N ALA A 181 3.29 -0.98 -19.81
CA ALA A 181 2.12 -0.37 -19.18
C ALA A 181 2.13 1.17 -19.21
N MET A 182 3.16 1.78 -19.79
CA MET A 182 3.17 3.23 -20.00
C MET A 182 2.16 3.67 -21.03
N ASP A 183 1.77 4.93 -20.96
CA ASP A 183 0.71 5.50 -21.79
C ASP A 183 1.09 6.87 -22.35
N VAL A 184 0.67 7.13 -23.59
CA VAL A 184 0.78 8.43 -24.24
C VAL A 184 -0.53 8.75 -24.94
N ARG A 185 -1.03 9.97 -24.73
CA ARG A 185 -2.32 10.43 -25.28
C ARG A 185 -2.22 11.85 -25.81
N LEU A 186 -3.15 12.17 -26.72
CA LEU A 186 -3.44 13.52 -27.15
C LEU A 186 -4.73 14.02 -26.51
N ASN A 187 -4.79 15.32 -26.22
CA ASN A 187 -6.03 16.04 -25.88
C ASN A 187 -6.83 15.34 -24.76
N TYR A 188 -6.17 15.00 -23.67
CA TYR A 188 -6.81 14.32 -22.53
C TYR A 188 -7.78 15.23 -21.79
N TYR A 189 -7.45 16.51 -21.62
CA TYR A 189 -8.29 17.45 -20.89
C TYR A 189 -9.32 18.10 -21.81
N THR A 190 -10.50 18.38 -21.26
CA THR A 190 -11.57 19.08 -21.99
C THR A 190 -11.10 20.42 -22.52
N GLY A 191 -11.30 20.67 -23.80
CA GLY A 191 -10.89 21.90 -24.49
C GLY A 191 -9.52 21.86 -25.16
N GLU A 192 -8.72 20.82 -24.93
CA GLU A 192 -7.49 20.60 -25.67
C GLU A 192 -7.82 20.15 -27.13
N GLN A 193 -7.10 20.70 -28.09
CA GLN A 193 -7.28 20.37 -29.52
C GLN A 193 -5.91 20.39 -30.22
N THR A 194 -5.74 19.46 -31.14
CA THR A 194 -4.58 19.45 -32.03
C THR A 194 -4.61 20.66 -32.96
N PRO A 195 -3.50 21.39 -33.17
CA PRO A 195 -3.47 22.52 -34.09
C PRO A 195 -3.92 22.16 -35.51
N ALA A 196 -4.62 23.07 -36.18
CA ALA A 196 -5.15 22.82 -37.51
C ALA A 196 -4.01 22.48 -38.52
N GLY A 197 -4.27 21.48 -39.36
CA GLY A 197 -3.28 20.95 -40.34
C GLY A 197 -2.32 19.92 -39.75
N VAL A 198 -2.28 19.76 -38.42
CA VAL A 198 -1.43 18.76 -37.74
C VAL A 198 -2.22 17.48 -37.42
N ALA A 199 -1.60 16.34 -37.65
CA ALA A 199 -2.07 15.07 -37.12
C ALA A 199 -0.90 14.32 -36.46
N VAL A 200 -1.17 13.61 -35.36
CA VAL A 200 -0.17 12.76 -34.69
C VAL A 200 -0.82 11.39 -34.44
N ALA A 201 -0.25 10.37 -35.06
CA ALA A 201 -0.65 8.98 -34.82
C ALA A 201 0.25 8.38 -33.73
N LEU A 202 -0.36 7.77 -32.71
CA LEU A 202 0.31 7.21 -31.55
C LEU A 202 0.26 5.67 -31.58
N THR A 203 1.34 5.02 -31.20
CA THR A 203 1.34 3.57 -30.92
C THR A 203 1.41 3.32 -29.41
N ALA A 204 0.91 2.17 -28.95
CA ALA A 204 1.10 1.74 -27.56
C ALA A 204 2.58 1.47 -27.26
N PHE A 205 2.98 1.59 -26.00
CA PHE A 205 4.30 1.14 -25.56
C PHE A 205 4.38 -0.37 -25.63
N THR A 206 5.40 -0.90 -26.32
CA THR A 206 5.66 -2.32 -26.52
C THR A 206 7.16 -2.63 -26.55
N GLY A 207 7.51 -3.91 -26.55
CA GLY A 207 8.90 -4.38 -26.68
C GLY A 207 9.72 -4.33 -25.39
N GLY A 208 9.11 -3.93 -24.26
CA GLY A 208 9.72 -4.07 -22.95
C GLY A 208 9.82 -5.54 -22.55
N THR A 209 11.02 -6.00 -22.19
CA THR A 209 11.28 -7.40 -21.81
C THR A 209 12.17 -7.50 -20.59
N GLY A 210 12.00 -8.58 -19.83
CA GLY A 210 12.74 -8.88 -18.60
C GLY A 210 12.00 -8.39 -17.35
N THR A 211 12.23 -9.09 -16.23
CA THR A 211 11.75 -8.76 -14.89
C THR A 211 12.92 -8.86 -13.91
N PRO A 212 13.09 -7.94 -12.95
CA PRO A 212 14.13 -8.03 -11.93
C PRO A 212 14.04 -9.32 -11.10
N ASP A 213 15.17 -9.73 -10.52
CA ASP A 213 15.21 -10.88 -9.62
C ASP A 213 14.60 -10.52 -8.25
N ILE A 214 13.38 -10.99 -8.01
CA ILE A 214 12.67 -10.74 -6.75
C ILE A 214 13.20 -11.60 -5.60
N ALA A 215 13.86 -12.72 -5.86
CA ALA A 215 14.50 -13.50 -4.81
C ALA A 215 15.66 -12.70 -4.16
N ALA A 216 16.41 -11.96 -4.97
CA ALA A 216 17.43 -11.05 -4.47
C ALA A 216 16.84 -9.89 -3.63
N VAL A 217 15.65 -9.39 -4.01
CA VAL A 217 14.91 -8.38 -3.22
C VAL A 217 14.51 -8.95 -1.86
N VAL A 218 13.94 -10.14 -1.81
CA VAL A 218 13.57 -10.82 -0.57
C VAL A 218 14.77 -11.01 0.34
N ALA A 219 15.89 -11.47 -0.21
CA ALA A 219 17.15 -11.62 0.55
C ALA A 219 17.64 -10.28 1.12
N ALA A 220 17.51 -9.18 0.36
CA ALA A 220 17.94 -7.86 0.77
C ALA A 220 16.98 -7.20 1.80
N LEU A 221 15.71 -7.58 1.82
CA LEU A 221 14.75 -7.12 2.84
C LEU A 221 15.11 -7.62 4.24
N GLY A 222 15.71 -8.82 4.35
CA GLY A 222 16.10 -9.40 5.63
C GLY A 222 14.96 -9.44 6.65
N ASP A 223 15.29 -9.21 7.91
CA ASP A 223 14.34 -9.19 9.02
C ASP A 223 13.91 -7.76 9.44
N ASP A 224 14.19 -6.76 8.60
CA ASP A 224 13.69 -5.41 8.82
C ASP A 224 12.17 -5.38 8.73
N TRP A 225 11.52 -4.78 9.72
CA TRP A 225 10.07 -4.76 9.79
C TRP A 225 9.49 -3.58 9.01
N TYR A 226 9.00 -3.87 7.81
CA TYR A 226 8.17 -2.99 7.01
C TYR A 226 6.72 -3.47 7.07
N THR A 227 5.83 -2.62 7.53
CA THR A 227 4.41 -2.95 7.65
C THR A 227 3.68 -2.87 6.31
N ASP A 228 4.25 -2.11 5.37
CA ASP A 228 3.67 -1.86 4.06
C ASP A 228 4.74 -1.97 2.97
N ILE A 229 4.49 -2.77 1.96
CA ILE A 229 5.37 -2.94 0.80
C ILE A 229 4.64 -2.44 -0.43
N VAL A 230 5.18 -1.42 -1.12
CA VAL A 230 4.66 -0.94 -2.41
C VAL A 230 5.46 -1.60 -3.52
N PHE A 231 4.76 -2.36 -4.39
CA PHE A 231 5.38 -3.28 -5.30
C PHE A 231 4.84 -3.14 -6.73
N PRO A 232 5.69 -2.86 -7.74
CA PRO A 232 5.26 -2.60 -9.11
C PRO A 232 5.18 -3.83 -10.02
N TYR A 233 5.76 -4.97 -9.60
CA TYR A 233 5.86 -6.16 -10.46
C TYR A 233 4.69 -7.10 -10.20
N ASN A 234 3.79 -7.19 -11.16
CA ASN A 234 2.55 -7.96 -11.06
C ASN A 234 2.53 -9.24 -11.91
N ASP A 235 3.68 -9.65 -12.44
CA ASP A 235 3.80 -10.98 -13.05
C ASP A 235 3.72 -12.10 -12.00
N THR A 236 3.25 -13.26 -12.42
CA THR A 236 2.96 -14.40 -11.52
C THR A 236 4.18 -14.84 -10.71
N GLN A 237 5.37 -14.87 -11.31
CA GLN A 237 6.59 -15.31 -10.63
C GLN A 237 6.98 -14.31 -9.52
N SER A 238 6.99 -13.02 -9.83
CA SER A 238 7.32 -11.96 -8.89
C SER A 238 6.35 -11.94 -7.70
N LEU A 239 5.04 -12.04 -7.97
CA LEU A 239 4.03 -12.07 -6.92
C LEU A 239 4.10 -13.35 -6.08
N ASN A 240 4.40 -14.51 -6.66
CA ASN A 240 4.59 -15.74 -5.88
C ASN A 240 5.77 -15.62 -4.92
N THR A 241 6.91 -15.12 -5.42
CA THR A 241 8.13 -14.98 -4.60
C THR A 241 7.90 -14.03 -3.41
N ILE A 242 7.27 -12.88 -3.65
CA ILE A 242 7.02 -11.93 -2.55
C ILE A 242 5.89 -12.40 -1.62
N ARG A 243 4.86 -13.10 -2.13
CA ARG A 243 3.82 -13.73 -1.31
C ARG A 243 4.41 -14.70 -0.30
N ASP A 244 5.32 -15.56 -0.74
CA ASP A 244 5.94 -16.56 0.13
C ASP A 244 6.74 -15.90 1.24
N GLU A 245 7.41 -14.77 0.97
CA GLU A 245 8.06 -13.97 2.01
C GLU A 245 7.04 -13.28 2.93
N LEU A 246 5.93 -12.75 2.44
CA LEU A 246 4.88 -12.18 3.29
C LEU A 246 4.32 -13.21 4.27
N LEU A 247 4.08 -14.44 3.81
CA LEU A 247 3.62 -15.56 4.65
C LEU A 247 4.68 -15.94 5.70
N ASN A 248 5.96 -15.98 5.32
CA ASN A 248 7.07 -16.22 6.24
C ASN A 248 7.15 -15.11 7.32
N ARG A 249 7.01 -13.84 6.94
CA ARG A 249 6.97 -12.69 7.87
C ARG A 249 5.78 -12.72 8.82
N TRP A 250 4.63 -13.16 8.32
CA TRP A 250 3.43 -13.35 9.13
C TRP A 250 3.58 -14.50 10.14
N GLY A 251 4.42 -15.48 9.86
CA GLY A 251 4.59 -16.68 10.66
C GLY A 251 4.90 -16.40 12.14
N PRO A 252 4.59 -17.35 13.04
CA PRO A 252 4.69 -17.17 14.49
C PRO A 252 6.12 -16.99 14.99
N LEU A 253 7.11 -17.36 14.20
CA LEU A 253 8.53 -17.22 14.57
C LEU A 253 9.10 -15.85 14.22
N LYS A 254 8.62 -15.20 13.15
CA LYS A 254 9.08 -13.86 12.75
C LYS A 254 8.21 -12.75 13.36
N MET A 255 6.90 -12.81 13.17
CA MET A 255 5.94 -11.79 13.65
C MET A 255 6.34 -10.36 13.27
N ILE A 256 6.72 -10.18 11.99
CA ILE A 256 7.05 -8.91 11.35
C ILE A 256 6.16 -8.73 10.12
N GLU A 257 4.87 -8.88 10.33
CA GLU A 257 3.83 -8.85 9.30
C GLU A 257 3.89 -7.62 8.42
N ALA A 258 3.60 -7.83 7.13
CA ALA A 258 3.51 -6.78 6.13
C ALA A 258 2.30 -7.00 5.22
N GLN A 259 1.71 -5.91 4.74
CA GLN A 259 0.74 -5.91 3.64
C GLN A 259 1.40 -5.37 2.37
N LEU A 260 1.10 -5.96 1.23
CA LEU A 260 1.62 -5.54 -0.06
C LEU A 260 0.55 -4.82 -0.86
N TRP A 261 0.94 -3.67 -1.42
CA TRP A 261 0.12 -2.80 -2.23
C TRP A 261 0.63 -2.81 -3.67
N THR A 262 -0.21 -3.26 -4.58
CA THR A 262 0.06 -3.28 -6.02
C THR A 262 -1.16 -2.81 -6.80
N ALA A 263 -1.03 -2.71 -8.11
CA ALA A 263 -2.13 -2.34 -8.99
C ALA A 263 -2.02 -3.10 -10.31
N PHE A 264 -3.13 -3.26 -11.00
CA PHE A 264 -3.18 -3.87 -12.31
C PHE A 264 -3.82 -2.92 -13.33
N ARG A 265 -3.14 -2.70 -14.47
CA ARG A 265 -3.62 -1.89 -15.57
C ARG A 265 -4.06 -2.78 -16.72
N GLY A 266 -5.32 -2.75 -17.04
CA GLY A 266 -5.90 -3.54 -18.12
C GLY A 266 -7.40 -3.28 -18.27
N THR A 267 -8.01 -3.90 -19.26
CA THR A 267 -9.46 -3.95 -19.43
C THR A 267 -10.13 -4.68 -18.28
N HIS A 268 -11.46 -4.65 -18.21
CA HIS A 268 -12.23 -5.39 -17.22
C HIS A 268 -11.91 -6.90 -17.27
N ALA A 269 -11.95 -7.50 -18.46
CA ALA A 269 -11.67 -8.92 -18.63
C ALA A 269 -10.24 -9.31 -18.23
N GLU A 270 -9.25 -8.50 -18.59
CA GLU A 270 -7.85 -8.73 -18.20
C GLU A 270 -7.67 -8.62 -16.67
N SER A 271 -8.32 -7.64 -16.05
CA SER A 271 -8.28 -7.44 -14.59
C SER A 271 -8.95 -8.59 -13.84
N GLY A 272 -10.13 -9.05 -14.29
CA GLY A 272 -10.82 -10.21 -13.73
C GLY A 272 -9.97 -11.48 -13.84
N THR A 273 -9.49 -11.78 -15.06
CA THR A 273 -8.60 -12.94 -15.27
C THR A 273 -7.34 -12.90 -14.41
N PHE A 274 -6.74 -11.72 -14.25
CA PHE A 274 -5.58 -11.55 -13.36
C PHE A 274 -5.93 -11.87 -11.90
N GLY A 275 -7.04 -11.36 -11.39
CA GLY A 275 -7.50 -11.60 -10.02
C GLY A 275 -7.89 -13.06 -9.79
N GLU A 276 -8.63 -13.69 -10.74
CA GLU A 276 -9.04 -15.08 -10.68
C GLU A 276 -7.88 -16.08 -10.54
N ASN A 277 -6.72 -15.74 -11.08
CA ASN A 277 -5.51 -16.55 -10.98
C ASN A 277 -4.73 -16.34 -9.66
N ARG A 278 -5.27 -15.55 -8.71
CA ARG A 278 -4.62 -15.25 -7.43
C ARG A 278 -5.53 -15.61 -6.25
N ASN A 279 -4.89 -15.85 -5.09
CA ASN A 279 -5.59 -16.10 -3.82
C ASN A 279 -4.69 -15.66 -2.64
N ASP A 280 -4.31 -14.38 -2.60
CA ASP A 280 -3.29 -13.85 -1.71
C ASP A 280 -3.90 -12.89 -0.68
N TRP A 281 -3.97 -13.28 0.57
CA TRP A 281 -4.63 -12.50 1.63
C TRP A 281 -3.78 -11.39 2.27
N LEU A 282 -2.48 -11.31 1.95
CA LEU A 282 -1.58 -10.23 2.35
C LEU A 282 -1.27 -9.26 1.19
N ILE A 283 -1.86 -9.48 0.02
CA ILE A 283 -1.69 -8.64 -1.16
C ILE A 283 -3.02 -7.98 -1.51
N SER A 284 -3.01 -6.68 -1.68
CA SER A 284 -4.11 -5.91 -2.24
C SER A 284 -3.71 -5.33 -3.58
N CYS A 285 -4.51 -5.62 -4.63
CA CYS A 285 -4.29 -5.14 -5.98
C CYS A 285 -5.47 -4.29 -6.43
N ILE A 286 -5.23 -2.98 -6.67
CA ILE A 286 -6.27 -2.10 -7.20
C ILE A 286 -6.29 -2.12 -8.73
N GLY A 287 -7.46 -2.37 -9.32
CA GLY A 287 -7.65 -2.28 -10.75
C GLY A 287 -7.66 -0.81 -11.21
N THR A 288 -6.81 -0.46 -12.18
CA THR A 288 -6.69 0.93 -12.65
C THR A 288 -7.50 1.21 -13.91
N ASN A 289 -8.09 0.17 -14.52
CA ASN A 289 -8.58 0.25 -15.88
C ASN A 289 -7.44 0.65 -16.84
N ILE A 290 -7.73 1.19 -18.00
CA ILE A 290 -6.77 1.79 -18.93
C ILE A 290 -6.52 3.28 -18.60
N ALA A 291 -6.18 3.55 -17.31
CA ALA A 291 -5.86 4.90 -16.87
C ALA A 291 -4.62 5.47 -17.57
N PRO A 292 -4.47 6.82 -17.63
CA PRO A 292 -3.32 7.45 -18.29
C PRO A 292 -2.01 7.28 -17.54
N GLN A 293 -2.05 6.84 -16.29
CA GLN A 293 -0.87 6.56 -15.49
C GLN A 293 -0.67 5.06 -15.33
N PRO A 294 0.58 4.59 -15.29
CA PRO A 294 0.89 3.18 -15.12
C PRO A 294 0.57 2.70 -13.70
N HIS A 295 0.41 1.39 -13.56
CA HIS A 295 0.00 0.74 -12.33
C HIS A 295 0.93 0.98 -11.14
N TRP A 296 2.24 1.18 -11.32
CA TRP A 296 3.15 1.44 -10.20
C TRP A 296 2.92 2.79 -9.52
N LEU A 297 2.46 3.80 -10.25
CA LEU A 297 2.06 5.08 -9.64
C LEU A 297 0.76 4.95 -8.84
N TRP A 298 -0.19 4.14 -9.35
CA TRP A 298 -1.40 3.80 -8.61
C TRP A 298 -1.08 3.02 -7.34
N ALA A 299 -0.23 2.00 -7.42
CA ALA A 299 0.22 1.24 -6.27
C ALA A 299 0.87 2.14 -5.20
N ALA A 300 1.67 3.12 -5.63
CA ALA A 300 2.33 4.06 -4.75
C ALA A 300 1.35 5.01 -4.03
N SER A 301 0.35 5.54 -4.75
CA SER A 301 -0.70 6.37 -4.11
C SER A 301 -1.59 5.54 -3.20
N TYR A 302 -2.02 4.35 -3.66
CA TYR A 302 -2.87 3.44 -2.90
C TYR A 302 -2.20 2.98 -1.61
N GLY A 303 -0.97 2.46 -1.68
CA GLY A 303 -0.20 2.04 -0.51
C GLY A 303 0.11 3.20 0.44
N GLY A 304 0.36 4.40 -0.09
CA GLY A 304 0.57 5.60 0.70
C GLY A 304 -0.66 5.98 1.52
N VAL A 305 -1.84 6.05 0.89
CA VAL A 305 -3.13 6.33 1.58
C VAL A 305 -3.43 5.22 2.59
N ALA A 306 -3.37 3.96 2.17
CA ALA A 306 -3.70 2.82 3.01
C ALA A 306 -2.82 2.76 4.26
N SER A 307 -1.50 2.89 4.12
CA SER A 307 -0.58 2.86 5.25
C SER A 307 -0.88 3.93 6.30
N TYR A 308 -1.22 5.15 5.87
CA TYR A 308 -1.54 6.24 6.80
C TYR A 308 -2.82 5.97 7.60
N TYR A 309 -3.89 5.59 6.91
CA TYR A 309 -5.18 5.40 7.58
C TYR A 309 -5.23 4.13 8.42
N LEU A 310 -4.61 3.03 7.98
CA LEU A 310 -4.50 1.81 8.77
C LEU A 310 -3.54 1.94 9.96
N ALA A 311 -2.62 2.92 9.96
CA ALA A 311 -1.82 3.26 11.14
C ALA A 311 -2.69 3.84 12.24
N ASN A 312 -3.63 4.70 11.87
CA ASN A 312 -4.53 5.36 12.81
C ASN A 312 -5.60 4.39 13.34
N ASP A 313 -6.20 3.62 12.45
CA ASP A 313 -7.26 2.66 12.79
C ASP A 313 -7.27 1.50 11.77
N PRO A 314 -6.74 0.32 12.14
CA PRO A 314 -6.63 -0.81 11.22
C PRO A 314 -7.98 -1.45 10.87
N ALA A 315 -9.03 -1.22 11.66
CA ALA A 315 -10.37 -1.76 11.41
C ALA A 315 -11.24 -0.83 10.54
N ARG A 316 -10.82 0.43 10.33
CA ARG A 316 -11.63 1.42 9.64
C ARG A 316 -11.56 1.26 8.12
N PRO A 317 -12.72 1.28 7.40
CA PRO A 317 -12.75 1.27 5.94
C PRO A 317 -11.94 2.42 5.30
N LEU A 318 -11.29 2.12 4.16
CA LEU A 318 -10.59 3.12 3.35
C LEU A 318 -11.46 3.67 2.21
N GLN A 319 -12.71 3.24 2.12
CA GLN A 319 -13.65 3.71 1.09
C GLN A 319 -13.79 5.23 1.10
N THR A 320 -14.01 5.82 -0.10
CA THR A 320 -14.12 7.27 -0.34
C THR A 320 -12.84 8.09 -0.22
N LEU A 321 -11.73 7.49 0.23
CA LEU A 321 -10.46 8.21 0.31
C LEU A 321 -9.91 8.48 -1.09
N VAL A 322 -9.54 9.72 -1.33
CA VAL A 322 -8.93 10.15 -2.60
C VAL A 322 -7.53 9.56 -2.75
N LEU A 323 -7.17 9.16 -3.96
CA LEU A 323 -5.80 8.79 -4.36
C LEU A 323 -5.09 10.02 -4.95
N PRO A 324 -4.28 10.75 -4.18
CA PRO A 324 -3.68 11.99 -4.61
C PRO A 324 -2.69 11.79 -5.76
N GLY A 325 -2.81 12.66 -6.78
CA GLY A 325 -1.92 12.64 -7.94
C GLY A 325 -2.26 11.57 -8.98
N ILE A 326 -3.35 10.85 -8.81
CA ILE A 326 -3.84 9.86 -9.76
C ILE A 326 -4.92 10.48 -10.65
N LEU A 327 -4.81 10.24 -11.97
CA LEU A 327 -5.77 10.69 -12.98
C LEU A 327 -6.76 9.56 -13.31
N PRO A 328 -8.06 9.90 -13.47
CA PRO A 328 -9.06 8.89 -13.78
C PRO A 328 -8.94 8.38 -15.23
N PRO A 329 -9.45 7.17 -15.52
CA PRO A 329 -9.72 6.77 -16.90
C PRO A 329 -10.70 7.74 -17.55
N VAL A 330 -10.64 7.88 -18.89
CA VAL A 330 -11.61 8.68 -19.63
C VAL A 330 -13.04 8.16 -19.40
N LYS A 331 -14.02 9.05 -19.37
CA LYS A 331 -15.41 8.72 -18.94
C LYS A 331 -16.03 7.55 -19.72
N THR A 332 -15.70 7.41 -21.00
CA THR A 332 -16.28 6.38 -21.90
C THR A 332 -15.81 4.95 -21.60
N VAL A 333 -14.74 4.77 -20.84
CA VAL A 333 -14.18 3.45 -20.52
C VAL A 333 -14.24 3.13 -19.03
N ARG A 334 -14.81 4.01 -18.20
CA ARG A 334 -14.95 3.77 -16.74
C ARG A 334 -15.90 2.60 -16.54
N TRP A 335 -15.49 1.71 -15.65
CA TRP A 335 -16.31 0.56 -15.26
C TRP A 335 -17.60 1.00 -14.57
N ASP A 336 -18.71 0.41 -14.95
CA ASP A 336 -19.99 0.60 -14.26
C ASP A 336 -20.05 -0.17 -12.93
N MET A 337 -21.14 -0.03 -12.18
CA MET A 337 -21.26 -0.67 -10.86
C MET A 337 -21.29 -2.20 -10.94
N PRO A 338 -22.02 -2.86 -11.85
CA PRO A 338 -21.94 -4.30 -12.06
C PRO A 338 -20.54 -4.80 -12.39
N GLU A 339 -19.81 -4.13 -13.27
CA GLU A 339 -18.43 -4.47 -13.64
C GLU A 339 -17.49 -4.41 -12.42
N ARG A 340 -17.57 -3.33 -11.63
CA ARG A 340 -16.77 -3.21 -10.40
C ARG A 340 -17.13 -4.28 -9.38
N ASN A 341 -18.40 -4.61 -9.24
CA ASN A 341 -18.83 -5.68 -8.34
C ASN A 341 -18.25 -7.05 -8.74
N LEU A 342 -18.19 -7.36 -10.04
CA LEU A 342 -17.56 -8.59 -10.53
C LEU A 342 -16.06 -8.62 -10.18
N LEU A 343 -15.34 -7.52 -10.40
CA LEU A 343 -13.92 -7.41 -10.06
C LEU A 343 -13.65 -7.65 -8.56
N LEU A 344 -14.56 -7.19 -7.68
CA LEU A 344 -14.45 -7.49 -6.25
C LEU A 344 -14.60 -8.99 -5.96
N HIS A 345 -15.41 -9.72 -6.71
CA HIS A 345 -15.51 -11.19 -6.61
C HIS A 345 -14.26 -11.88 -7.18
N ASP A 346 -13.60 -11.24 -8.15
CA ASP A 346 -12.37 -11.75 -8.76
C ASP A 346 -11.09 -11.41 -7.93
N GLY A 347 -11.24 -10.75 -6.77
CA GLY A 347 -10.10 -10.41 -5.90
C GLY A 347 -9.36 -9.14 -6.29
N ILE A 348 -10.01 -8.23 -7.02
CA ILE A 348 -9.47 -6.93 -7.44
C ILE A 348 -10.16 -5.81 -6.66
N ALA A 349 -9.38 -5.02 -5.93
CA ALA A 349 -9.86 -3.80 -5.28
C ALA A 349 -10.28 -2.76 -6.32
N THR A 350 -11.34 -2.01 -6.03
CA THR A 350 -11.95 -1.10 -7.00
C THR A 350 -11.83 0.36 -6.59
N HIS A 351 -11.89 1.23 -7.60
CA HIS A 351 -11.94 2.67 -7.44
C HIS A 351 -13.22 3.24 -8.04
N SER A 352 -13.63 4.37 -7.50
CA SER A 352 -14.67 5.22 -8.09
C SER A 352 -14.08 6.59 -8.45
N VAL A 353 -14.81 7.35 -9.25
CA VAL A 353 -14.42 8.72 -9.62
C VAL A 353 -15.52 9.67 -9.17
N ASP A 354 -15.17 10.64 -8.35
CA ASP A 354 -16.11 11.61 -7.80
C ASP A 354 -16.53 12.68 -8.82
N ALA A 355 -17.42 13.59 -8.41
CA ALA A 355 -17.92 14.66 -9.26
C ALA A 355 -16.85 15.69 -9.67
N SER A 356 -15.72 15.72 -8.96
CA SER A 356 -14.57 16.59 -9.23
C SER A 356 -13.48 15.88 -10.04
N ASP A 357 -13.79 14.71 -10.61
CA ASP A 357 -12.86 13.82 -11.32
C ASP A 357 -11.67 13.33 -10.44
N ASN A 358 -11.80 13.32 -9.11
CA ASN A 358 -10.83 12.64 -8.25
C ASN A 358 -11.07 11.13 -8.26
N VAL A 359 -9.98 10.38 -8.30
CA VAL A 359 -10.02 8.93 -8.09
C VAL A 359 -10.07 8.63 -6.60
N CYS A 360 -11.08 7.87 -6.18
CA CYS A 360 -11.29 7.48 -4.78
C CYS A 360 -11.25 5.95 -4.65
N ILE A 361 -10.73 5.44 -3.54
CA ILE A 361 -10.89 4.03 -3.19
C ILE A 361 -12.40 3.75 -3.04
N GLU A 362 -12.94 2.77 -3.77
CA GLU A 362 -14.32 2.33 -3.59
C GLU A 362 -14.40 1.19 -2.57
N ARG A 363 -13.62 0.14 -2.77
CA ARG A 363 -13.44 -0.93 -1.80
C ARG A 363 -12.04 -1.52 -1.90
N GLU A 364 -11.33 -1.48 -0.82
CA GLU A 364 -10.04 -2.10 -0.63
C GLU A 364 -10.22 -3.54 -0.15
N ILE A 365 -9.83 -4.49 -0.98
CA ILE A 365 -9.86 -5.91 -0.67
C ILE A 365 -8.48 -6.52 -0.89
N THR A 366 -8.26 -7.66 -0.27
CA THR A 366 -7.13 -8.53 -0.61
C THR A 366 -7.44 -9.34 -1.86
N MET A 367 -6.48 -10.06 -2.38
CA MET A 367 -6.72 -10.99 -3.49
C MET A 367 -7.21 -12.37 -3.01
N TYR A 368 -7.68 -12.48 -1.76
CA TYR A 368 -8.21 -13.72 -1.19
C TYR A 368 -9.64 -13.98 -1.61
N ARG A 369 -9.94 -15.21 -2.07
CA ARG A 369 -11.26 -15.59 -2.57
C ARG A 369 -11.74 -16.95 -2.08
N VAL A 370 -10.82 -17.88 -1.85
CA VAL A 370 -11.15 -19.25 -1.49
C VAL A 370 -10.30 -19.76 -0.33
N ASN A 371 -10.88 -20.61 0.50
CA ASN A 371 -10.18 -21.29 1.58
C ASN A 371 -9.27 -22.42 1.06
N GLN A 372 -8.60 -23.11 1.97
CA GLN A 372 -7.69 -24.21 1.63
C GLN A 372 -8.36 -25.41 0.95
N TYR A 373 -9.69 -25.50 0.99
CA TYR A 373 -10.49 -26.55 0.36
C TYR A 373 -11.04 -26.15 -1.01
N GLY A 374 -10.83 -24.87 -1.42
CA GLY A 374 -11.33 -24.31 -2.66
C GLY A 374 -12.74 -23.73 -2.59
N ASP A 375 -13.35 -23.69 -1.39
CA ASP A 375 -14.66 -23.08 -1.20
C ASP A 375 -14.54 -21.57 -1.08
N ALA A 376 -15.54 -20.83 -1.56
CA ALA A 376 -15.58 -19.36 -1.43
C ALA A 376 -15.53 -18.95 0.05
N ASP A 377 -14.59 -18.05 0.36
CA ASP A 377 -14.34 -17.60 1.72
C ASP A 377 -14.05 -16.11 1.76
N THR A 378 -14.59 -15.43 2.76
CA THR A 378 -14.45 -13.98 2.96
C THR A 378 -13.66 -13.61 4.22
N SER A 379 -13.08 -14.58 4.94
CA SER A 379 -12.39 -14.35 6.23
C SER A 379 -11.23 -13.36 6.12
N TYR A 380 -10.55 -13.32 4.99
CA TYR A 380 -9.48 -12.36 4.68
C TYR A 380 -9.82 -11.43 3.50
N LEU A 381 -11.10 -11.25 3.17
CA LEU A 381 -11.52 -10.42 2.04
C LEU A 381 -11.05 -8.98 2.19
N ASP A 382 -11.36 -8.33 3.30
CA ASP A 382 -11.01 -6.93 3.52
C ASP A 382 -9.59 -6.80 4.09
N VAL A 383 -8.83 -5.81 3.64
CA VAL A 383 -7.45 -5.55 4.12
C VAL A 383 -7.39 -5.22 5.61
N GLN A 384 -8.51 -4.85 6.20
CA GLN A 384 -8.66 -4.59 7.63
C GLN A 384 -8.49 -5.86 8.47
N SER A 385 -8.91 -7.02 7.97
CA SER A 385 -8.78 -8.28 8.72
C SER A 385 -7.32 -8.60 9.08
N PRO A 386 -6.37 -8.72 8.13
CA PRO A 386 -4.97 -8.93 8.49
C PRO A 386 -4.37 -7.73 9.24
N ALA A 387 -4.77 -6.49 8.96
CA ALA A 387 -4.27 -5.31 9.67
C ALA A 387 -4.68 -5.34 11.15
N THR A 388 -5.93 -5.67 11.45
CA THR A 388 -6.46 -5.76 12.82
C THR A 388 -5.83 -6.93 13.57
N LEU A 389 -5.73 -8.11 12.95
CA LEU A 389 -5.07 -9.27 13.56
C LEU A 389 -3.59 -9.00 13.87
N GLY A 390 -2.87 -8.32 12.97
CA GLY A 390 -1.50 -7.87 13.22
C GLY A 390 -1.42 -6.93 14.42
N ARG A 391 -2.36 -5.97 14.55
CA ARG A 391 -2.43 -5.06 15.70
C ARG A 391 -2.73 -5.78 17.00
N ILE A 392 -3.66 -6.71 17.01
CA ILE A 392 -3.98 -7.54 18.20
C ILE A 392 -2.73 -8.31 18.65
N ARG A 393 -2.04 -8.98 17.72
CA ARG A 393 -0.80 -9.70 18.02
C ARG A 393 0.29 -8.78 18.56
N TYR A 394 0.46 -7.60 17.99
CA TYR A 394 1.41 -6.60 18.45
C TYR A 394 1.14 -6.16 19.89
N VAL A 395 -0.11 -5.85 20.23
CA VAL A 395 -0.53 -5.44 21.58
C VAL A 395 -0.24 -6.52 22.60
N ILE A 396 -0.68 -7.77 22.34
CA ILE A 396 -0.45 -8.92 23.24
C ILE A 396 1.06 -9.13 23.43
N LYS A 397 1.82 -9.20 22.35
CA LYS A 397 3.27 -9.39 22.40
C LYS A 397 3.95 -8.31 23.25
N ASN A 398 3.64 -7.05 23.02
CA ASN A 398 4.25 -5.93 23.74
C ASN A 398 3.88 -5.95 25.22
N ARG A 399 2.62 -6.19 25.57
CA ARG A 399 2.16 -6.25 26.96
C ARG A 399 2.94 -7.31 27.74
N PHE A 400 3.02 -8.53 27.22
CA PHE A 400 3.74 -9.61 27.89
C PHE A 400 5.26 -9.39 27.91
N THR A 401 5.85 -8.90 26.83
CA THR A 401 7.30 -8.65 26.75
C THR A 401 7.74 -7.53 27.70
N ASN A 402 6.95 -6.47 27.84
CA ASN A 402 7.32 -5.32 28.66
C ASN A 402 7.00 -5.53 30.15
N ARG A 403 5.86 -6.15 30.45
CA ARG A 403 5.38 -6.27 31.83
C ARG A 403 5.91 -7.53 32.54
N TYR A 404 6.14 -8.63 31.80
CA TYR A 404 6.47 -9.93 32.36
C TYR A 404 7.78 -10.57 31.86
N PRO A 405 8.83 -9.83 31.48
CA PRO A 405 10.01 -10.37 30.78
C PRO A 405 10.84 -11.33 31.64
N ARG A 406 10.67 -11.29 32.96
CA ARG A 406 11.51 -12.04 33.92
C ARG A 406 10.67 -12.74 34.99
N HIS A 407 9.45 -13.16 34.66
CA HIS A 407 8.60 -13.87 35.60
C HIS A 407 8.95 -15.36 35.62
N LYS A 408 8.81 -15.94 36.79
CA LYS A 408 8.80 -17.41 36.98
C LYS A 408 7.45 -17.93 36.52
N LEU A 409 7.35 -19.21 36.19
CA LEU A 409 6.11 -19.86 35.82
C LEU A 409 5.71 -20.89 36.88
N ALA A 410 4.45 -20.86 37.31
CA ALA A 410 3.91 -21.81 38.28
C ALA A 410 2.43 -22.13 37.98
N GLY A 411 1.90 -23.16 38.61
CA GLY A 411 0.47 -23.46 38.61
C GLY A 411 -0.34 -22.49 39.48
N ASP A 412 -1.65 -22.48 39.30
CA ASP A 412 -2.53 -21.59 40.09
C ASP A 412 -2.66 -22.03 41.57
N ASP A 413 -2.30 -23.24 41.90
CA ASP A 413 -2.29 -23.82 43.26
C ASP A 413 -1.35 -23.13 44.24
N VAL A 414 -0.31 -22.45 43.71
CA VAL A 414 0.67 -21.71 44.54
C VAL A 414 0.29 -20.26 44.78
N LEU A 415 -0.70 -19.69 44.09
CA LEU A 415 -1.02 -18.25 44.13
C LEU A 415 -1.22 -17.70 45.54
N ASP A 416 -2.00 -18.41 46.37
CA ASP A 416 -2.30 -17.98 47.75
C ASP A 416 -1.13 -18.23 48.73
N LEU A 417 -0.09 -18.91 48.27
CA LEU A 417 1.07 -19.30 49.08
C LEU A 417 2.31 -18.42 48.80
N LEU A 418 2.23 -17.60 47.77
CA LEU A 418 3.37 -16.72 47.38
C LEU A 418 3.46 -15.48 48.25
N ASP A 419 4.69 -15.10 48.59
CA ASP A 419 4.91 -13.80 49.20
C ASP A 419 4.49 -12.67 48.26
N PRO A 420 3.88 -11.59 48.78
CA PRO A 420 3.52 -10.42 47.99
C PRO A 420 4.69 -9.87 47.16
N GLY A 421 4.45 -9.60 45.88
CA GLY A 421 5.46 -9.03 44.97
C GLY A 421 6.42 -10.02 44.32
N GLN A 422 6.26 -11.34 44.53
CA GLN A 422 7.02 -12.34 43.78
C GLN A 422 6.66 -12.30 42.27
N PRO A 423 7.63 -12.19 41.35
CA PRO A 423 7.40 -12.19 39.92
C PRO A 423 7.11 -13.60 39.43
N VAL A 424 5.85 -14.04 39.59
CA VAL A 424 5.37 -15.36 39.16
C VAL A 424 4.19 -15.17 38.22
N MET A 425 4.23 -15.82 37.07
CA MET A 425 3.14 -15.94 36.13
C MET A 425 2.41 -17.27 36.36
N THR A 426 1.08 -17.24 36.38
CA THR A 426 0.25 -18.44 36.39
C THR A 426 -0.81 -18.37 35.30
N PRO A 427 -1.49 -19.47 34.93
CA PRO A 427 -2.58 -19.43 33.97
C PRO A 427 -3.67 -18.40 34.31
N LYS A 428 -4.02 -18.29 35.61
CA LYS A 428 -5.04 -17.34 36.07
C LYS A 428 -4.59 -15.88 35.92
N ILE A 429 -3.32 -15.56 36.21
CA ILE A 429 -2.75 -14.22 36.01
C ILE A 429 -2.71 -13.86 34.51
N ALA A 430 -2.20 -14.78 33.68
CA ALA A 430 -2.12 -14.56 32.25
C ALA A 430 -3.51 -14.41 31.60
N ARG A 431 -4.51 -15.18 32.07
CA ARG A 431 -5.89 -15.04 31.64
C ARG A 431 -6.46 -13.67 32.02
N ALA A 432 -6.22 -13.21 33.24
CA ALA A 432 -6.63 -11.89 33.69
C ALA A 432 -6.00 -10.77 32.84
N GLU A 433 -4.71 -10.91 32.51
CA GLU A 433 -3.99 -9.95 31.67
C GLU A 433 -4.52 -9.92 30.23
N LEU A 434 -4.84 -11.07 29.62
CA LEU A 434 -5.45 -11.13 28.29
C LEU A 434 -6.86 -10.51 28.27
N LEU A 435 -7.64 -10.69 29.32
CA LEU A 435 -8.94 -10.03 29.49
C LEU A 435 -8.78 -8.52 29.69
N ASP A 436 -7.79 -8.10 30.46
CA ASP A 436 -7.48 -6.69 30.65
C ASP A 436 -7.06 -6.02 29.31
N ILE A 437 -6.21 -6.66 28.52
CA ILE A 437 -5.86 -6.20 27.17
C ILE A 437 -7.13 -6.01 26.33
N ALA A 438 -8.04 -6.96 26.33
CA ALA A 438 -9.29 -6.87 25.58
C ALA A 438 -10.12 -5.66 26.00
N LEU A 439 -10.30 -5.45 27.31
CA LEU A 439 -11.12 -4.38 27.87
C LEU A 439 -10.49 -2.99 27.78
N THR A 440 -9.17 -2.89 27.93
CA THR A 440 -8.50 -1.59 28.05
C THR A 440 -7.87 -1.11 26.74
N GLU A 441 -7.57 -2.02 25.81
CA GLU A 441 -6.90 -1.68 24.56
C GLU A 441 -7.71 -2.05 23.32
N LEU A 442 -8.20 -3.31 23.20
CA LEU A 442 -8.76 -3.79 21.94
C LEU A 442 -10.19 -3.29 21.70
N ILE A 443 -11.07 -3.38 22.70
CA ILE A 443 -12.46 -2.90 22.62
C ILE A 443 -12.53 -1.38 22.51
N PRO A 444 -11.84 -0.59 23.37
CA PRO A 444 -11.86 0.86 23.24
C PRO A 444 -11.31 1.37 21.91
N ALA A 445 -10.40 0.63 21.29
CA ALA A 445 -9.90 0.92 19.94
C ALA A 445 -10.83 0.43 18.81
N GLY A 446 -11.95 -0.23 19.13
CA GLY A 446 -12.90 -0.74 18.14
C GLY A 446 -12.34 -1.87 17.28
N LEU A 447 -11.43 -2.68 17.81
CA LEU A 447 -10.79 -3.78 17.07
C LEU A 447 -11.55 -5.09 17.22
N ILE A 448 -12.13 -5.32 18.39
CA ILE A 448 -12.94 -6.51 18.70
C ILE A 448 -14.26 -6.11 19.34
N GLU A 449 -15.25 -6.98 19.23
CA GLU A 449 -16.56 -6.90 19.87
C GLU A 449 -16.87 -8.21 20.62
N ASP A 450 -18.01 -8.27 21.31
CA ASP A 450 -18.48 -9.47 22.02
C ASP A 450 -17.50 -9.98 23.08
N PHE A 451 -17.26 -9.13 24.09
CA PHE A 451 -16.33 -9.44 25.18
C PHE A 451 -16.71 -10.69 25.98
N ASP A 452 -18.01 -10.96 26.16
CA ASP A 452 -18.45 -12.13 26.95
C ASP A 452 -18.06 -13.43 26.24
N ASP A 453 -18.23 -13.52 24.91
CA ASP A 453 -17.77 -14.67 24.13
C ASP A 453 -16.24 -14.82 24.17
N TYR A 454 -15.50 -13.71 23.99
CA TYR A 454 -14.04 -13.70 24.12
C TYR A 454 -13.59 -14.22 25.48
N LYS A 455 -14.24 -13.78 26.57
CA LYS A 455 -13.94 -14.21 27.94
C LYS A 455 -14.26 -15.68 28.16
N ASP A 456 -15.39 -16.15 27.68
CA ASP A 456 -15.86 -17.51 27.93
C ASP A 456 -15.07 -18.55 27.10
N THR A 457 -14.59 -18.16 25.93
CA THR A 457 -13.79 -19.03 25.03
C THR A 457 -12.28 -18.92 25.23
N LEU A 458 -11.79 -17.99 26.06
CA LEU A 458 -10.36 -17.83 26.34
C LEU A 458 -9.84 -18.97 27.21
N GLU A 459 -8.93 -19.74 26.66
CA GLU A 459 -8.23 -20.83 27.35
C GLU A 459 -6.78 -20.43 27.66
N VAL A 460 -6.31 -20.68 28.87
CA VAL A 460 -4.91 -20.49 29.27
C VAL A 460 -4.48 -21.66 30.15
N TYR A 461 -3.40 -22.33 29.77
CA TYR A 461 -2.94 -23.52 30.46
C TYR A 461 -1.44 -23.73 30.36
N LEU A 462 -0.87 -24.42 31.36
CA LEU A 462 0.53 -24.86 31.33
C LEU A 462 0.71 -25.98 30.30
N ASP A 463 1.80 -25.97 29.59
CA ASP A 463 2.14 -27.04 28.66
C ASP A 463 2.41 -28.35 29.41
N GLY A 464 1.92 -29.47 28.87
CA GLY A 464 2.07 -30.78 29.48
C GLY A 464 3.52 -31.31 29.42
N ASP A 465 4.23 -30.98 28.36
CA ASP A 465 5.56 -31.51 28.08
C ASP A 465 6.67 -30.53 28.48
N ASP A 466 6.45 -29.23 28.25
CA ASP A 466 7.41 -28.18 28.60
C ASP A 466 6.96 -27.39 29.84
N LYS A 467 7.65 -27.62 30.97
CA LYS A 467 7.37 -26.95 32.24
C LYS A 467 7.61 -25.43 32.25
N ASN A 468 8.27 -24.88 31.22
CA ASN A 468 8.56 -23.46 31.10
C ASN A 468 7.63 -22.77 30.09
N ARG A 469 6.60 -23.45 29.62
CA ARG A 469 5.70 -22.96 28.58
C ARG A 469 4.28 -22.76 29.10
N LEU A 470 3.74 -21.59 28.83
CA LEU A 470 2.35 -21.23 29.04
C LEU A 470 1.68 -21.05 27.66
N ASN A 471 0.57 -21.73 27.44
CA ASN A 471 -0.21 -21.66 26.21
C ASN A 471 -1.49 -20.86 26.45
N PHE A 472 -1.95 -20.15 25.40
CA PHE A 472 -3.31 -19.60 25.38
C PHE A 472 -3.96 -19.79 24.01
N ILE A 473 -5.29 -19.86 23.99
CA ILE A 473 -6.15 -19.86 22.80
C ILE A 473 -7.20 -18.79 23.02
N CYS A 474 -7.33 -17.86 22.11
CA CYS A 474 -8.35 -16.82 22.17
C CYS A 474 -9.09 -16.71 20.83
N HIS A 475 -10.36 -16.30 20.89
CA HIS A 475 -11.25 -16.17 19.73
C HIS A 475 -11.79 -14.73 19.65
N PRO A 476 -10.96 -13.75 19.22
CA PRO A 476 -11.42 -12.37 19.11
C PRO A 476 -12.43 -12.24 17.98
N ASN A 477 -13.62 -11.74 18.27
CA ASN A 477 -14.60 -11.35 17.27
C ASN A 477 -14.23 -9.97 16.75
N LEU A 478 -13.75 -9.89 15.49
CA LEU A 478 -13.30 -8.61 14.90
C LEU A 478 -14.51 -7.72 14.59
N VAL A 479 -14.39 -6.41 14.89
CA VAL A 479 -15.41 -5.43 14.51
C VAL A 479 -15.58 -5.39 12.99
N ASN A 480 -16.82 -5.47 12.53
CA ASN A 480 -17.18 -5.44 11.12
C ASN A 480 -17.15 -4.03 10.54
N GLN A 481 -16.85 -3.91 9.23
CA GLN A 481 -16.88 -2.65 8.52
C GLN A 481 -18.28 -2.36 7.97
N LEU A 482 -18.79 -1.14 8.15
CA LEU A 482 -20.03 -0.71 7.51
C LEU A 482 -19.79 -0.48 6.01
N ARG A 483 -20.06 -1.48 5.18
CA ARG A 483 -19.87 -1.41 3.72
C ARG A 483 -21.15 -1.06 2.97
N VAL A 484 -22.27 -1.58 3.39
CA VAL A 484 -23.56 -1.40 2.72
C VAL A 484 -24.63 -1.06 3.74
N LEU A 485 -25.31 0.07 3.54
CA LEU A 485 -26.55 0.40 4.23
C LEU A 485 -27.70 0.22 3.26
N ALA A 486 -28.53 -0.80 3.47
CA ALA A 486 -29.72 -1.06 2.66
C ALA A 486 -30.98 -0.55 3.37
N GLY A 487 -31.85 0.18 2.69
CA GLY A 487 -33.09 0.69 3.24
C GLY A 487 -34.22 0.69 2.21
N LEU A 488 -35.43 0.45 2.68
CA LEU A 488 -36.67 0.57 1.89
C LEU A 488 -37.53 1.69 2.46
N ILE A 489 -37.80 2.72 1.68
CA ILE A 489 -38.71 3.81 2.07
C ILE A 489 -40.05 3.56 1.41
N GLN A 490 -41.06 3.31 2.22
CA GLN A 490 -42.45 3.22 1.77
C GLN A 490 -43.20 4.46 2.25
N PHE A 491 -43.75 5.24 1.33
CA PHE A 491 -44.54 6.44 1.67
C PHE A 491 -46.03 6.20 1.41
N LYS A 492 -46.86 6.92 2.18
CA LYS A 492 -48.31 7.01 1.99
C LYS A 492 -48.66 8.45 1.60
N LEU A 493 -49.63 8.62 0.69
CA LEU A 493 -50.22 9.92 0.35
C LEU A 493 -51.46 10.12 1.16
#